data_3ba1728b5c0a06b723c377e4f9be2455
#
_entry.id   3ba1728b5c0a06b723c377e4f9be2455
#
_cell.length_a   1.000
_cell.length_b   1.000
_cell.length_c   1.000
_cell.angle_alpha   90.00
_cell.angle_beta   90.00
_cell.angle_gamma   90.00
#
_symmetry.space_group_name_H-M   'P 1'
#
loop_
_entity.id
_entity.type
_entity.pdbx_description
1 polymer ?
#
loop_
_entity_poly.entity_id
_entity_poly.type
_entity_poly.pdbx_seq_one_letter_code
_entity_poly.pdbx_strand_id
1 'polypeptide(L)'
;MKEQRTKQILICLAASLGCFWLGNRVGLLYVSAAGTVTQRLAAAVNLSKIALHPLQLSPAPIPVGCGVGAILLAGLAYLCIKYSGHRLVPQKEYGSARWGTAADIAPFLHEKASENIPLTATESLSLAMKMPVTAENNYNRNKNIIVFGPSGSGKSYSVAGPQLLQFNSNYVLSDPKGELLDTYGNVLLSQGYDVKVFNLKDRDKSDHYNPFAYIHDTDDIVVVAKNLIKNMKEDPRQKNTADPIWEEGSTSLLEALLAYVYFEQPPEMHNMNSVMELFVLMQHRYGPQGRSQLDDIFEDLAMEKPASFAARQYGLYHMAPDKTAQSIDVSLGMRMSAFNIPSIMKICEDD
;
A
#
# COMPACT_ATOMS: atom_id res chain seq x y z
N MET A 1 14.79 10.89 31.49
CA MET A 1 15.57 11.73 30.53
C MET A 1 16.58 12.66 31.20
N LYS A 2 16.26 13.43 32.23
CA LYS A 2 17.23 14.30 32.93
C LYS A 2 18.42 13.53 33.56
N GLU A 3 18.18 12.45 34.26
CA GLU A 3 19.22 11.65 34.92
C GLU A 3 20.22 11.01 33.96
N GLN A 4 19.76 10.55 32.81
CA GLN A 4 20.63 9.99 31.76
C GLN A 4 21.56 11.05 31.12
N ARG A 5 21.05 12.27 30.91
CA ARG A 5 21.85 13.42 30.44
C ARG A 5 22.91 13.81 31.44
N THR A 6 22.58 13.83 32.75
CA THR A 6 23.54 14.18 33.79
C THR A 6 24.67 13.13 33.88
N LYS A 7 24.35 11.82 33.79
CA LYS A 7 25.36 10.73 33.76
C LYS A 7 26.30 10.87 32.55
N GLN A 8 25.75 11.20 31.35
CA GLN A 8 26.57 11.41 30.14
C GLN A 8 27.50 12.63 30.28
N ILE A 9 27.03 13.73 30.83
CA ILE A 9 27.86 14.93 31.05
C ILE A 9 29.00 14.61 32.02
N LEU A 10 28.74 13.91 33.12
CA LEU A 10 29.77 13.51 34.08
C LEU A 10 30.83 12.61 33.46
N ILE A 11 30.45 11.65 32.63
CA ILE A 11 31.38 10.77 31.91
C ILE A 11 32.26 11.56 30.95
N CYS A 12 31.66 12.49 30.19
CA CYS A 12 32.41 13.36 29.27
C CYS A 12 33.40 14.26 30.01
N LEU A 13 33.02 14.83 31.15
CA LEU A 13 33.90 15.64 32.00
C LEU A 13 35.08 14.81 32.52
N ALA A 14 34.81 13.64 33.09
CA ALA A 14 35.83 12.75 33.59
C ALA A 14 36.84 12.30 32.48
N ALA A 15 36.32 11.96 31.30
CA ALA A 15 37.12 11.60 30.15
C ALA A 15 37.98 12.79 29.66
N SER A 16 37.44 14.00 29.62
CA SER A 16 38.17 15.21 29.23
C SER A 16 39.31 15.53 30.22
N LEU A 17 39.08 15.40 31.54
CA LEU A 17 40.08 15.58 32.55
C LEU A 17 41.20 14.53 32.41
N GLY A 18 40.87 13.28 32.17
CA GLY A 18 41.83 12.20 31.92
C GLY A 18 42.69 12.45 30.66
N CYS A 19 42.08 12.89 29.57
CA CYS A 19 42.81 13.24 28.34
C CYS A 19 43.72 14.43 28.56
N PHE A 20 43.26 15.47 29.26
CA PHE A 20 44.09 16.61 29.61
C PHE A 20 45.29 16.22 30.45
N TRP A 21 45.05 15.45 31.49
CA TRP A 21 46.12 14.95 32.39
C TRP A 21 47.18 14.18 31.58
N LEU A 22 46.74 13.22 30.75
CA LEU A 22 47.68 12.42 29.95
C LEU A 22 48.49 13.26 28.99
N GLY A 23 47.81 14.17 28.23
CA GLY A 23 48.48 15.07 27.30
C GLY A 23 49.48 16.02 27.99
N ASN A 24 49.12 16.58 29.16
CA ASN A 24 50.01 17.43 29.92
C ASN A 24 51.25 16.67 30.42
N ARG A 25 51.08 15.41 30.87
CA ARG A 25 52.22 14.55 31.30
C ARG A 25 53.14 14.22 30.14
N VAL A 26 52.60 13.87 28.99
CA VAL A 26 53.37 13.63 27.75
C VAL A 26 54.18 14.90 27.35
N GLY A 27 53.54 16.06 27.38
CA GLY A 27 54.17 17.34 27.09
C GLY A 27 55.25 17.71 28.11
N LEU A 28 55.06 17.44 29.41
CA LEU A 28 56.03 17.67 30.45
C LEU A 28 57.27 16.77 30.26
N LEU A 29 57.09 15.49 29.98
CA LEU A 29 58.16 14.53 29.75
C LEU A 29 58.95 14.90 28.46
N TYR A 30 58.28 15.39 27.44
CA TYR A 30 58.91 15.88 26.22
C TYR A 30 59.83 17.08 26.49
N VAL A 31 59.37 18.05 27.26
CA VAL A 31 60.14 19.24 27.60
C VAL A 31 61.32 18.94 28.53
N SER A 32 61.12 18.04 29.51
CA SER A 32 62.15 17.66 30.48
C SER A 32 63.25 16.71 29.94
N ALA A 33 63.01 16.09 28.80
CA ALA A 33 63.96 15.16 28.19
C ALA A 33 65.06 15.91 27.42
N ALA A 34 66.32 15.50 27.62
CA ALA A 34 67.44 16.01 26.84
C ALA A 34 67.67 15.16 25.59
N GLY A 35 68.23 15.75 24.52
CA GLY A 35 68.59 15.04 23.30
C GLY A 35 67.81 15.47 22.06
N THR A 36 67.89 14.64 20.99
CA THR A 36 67.23 14.86 19.71
C THR A 36 65.73 14.76 19.82
N VAL A 37 64.98 15.29 18.85
CA VAL A 37 63.48 15.25 18.82
C VAL A 37 62.96 13.82 18.97
N THR A 38 63.63 12.85 18.32
CA THR A 38 63.26 11.44 18.42
C THR A 38 63.43 10.88 19.84
N GLN A 39 64.52 11.22 20.53
CA GLN A 39 64.80 10.80 21.91
C GLN A 39 63.80 11.44 22.89
N ARG A 40 63.43 12.71 22.68
CA ARG A 40 62.39 13.40 23.47
C ARG A 40 61.01 12.79 23.28
N LEU A 41 60.62 12.44 22.07
CA LEU A 41 59.39 11.74 21.76
C LEU A 41 59.33 10.35 22.44
N ALA A 42 60.44 9.58 22.34
CA ALA A 42 60.51 8.28 22.99
C ALA A 42 60.39 8.37 24.54
N ALA A 43 60.99 9.41 25.14
CA ALA A 43 60.84 9.69 26.58
C ALA A 43 59.40 10.12 26.94
N ALA A 44 58.76 10.90 26.10
CA ALA A 44 57.42 11.41 26.31
C ALA A 44 56.33 10.31 26.34
N VAL A 45 56.46 9.26 25.48
CA VAL A 45 55.51 8.14 25.41
C VAL A 45 55.85 6.96 26.36
N ASN A 46 56.83 7.12 27.22
CA ASN A 46 57.23 6.07 28.15
C ASN A 46 56.26 5.95 29.33
N LEU A 47 55.40 4.91 29.30
CA LEU A 47 54.32 4.67 30.24
C LEU A 47 54.81 4.60 31.71
N SER A 48 56.00 4.02 31.98
CA SER A 48 56.54 3.93 33.33
C SER A 48 56.88 5.31 33.91
N LYS A 49 57.39 6.22 33.11
CA LYS A 49 57.68 7.61 33.52
C LYS A 49 56.41 8.44 33.69
N ILE A 50 55.38 8.18 32.89
CA ILE A 50 54.06 8.84 33.03
C ILE A 50 53.45 8.44 34.37
N ALA A 51 53.53 7.18 34.78
CA ALA A 51 52.96 6.64 35.98
C ALA A 51 53.74 6.99 37.28
N LEU A 52 55.03 7.32 37.18
CA LEU A 52 55.87 7.51 38.36
C LEU A 52 55.45 8.71 39.24
N HIS A 53 54.87 9.76 38.63
CA HIS A 53 54.40 10.96 39.35
C HIS A 53 53.00 11.38 38.86
N PRO A 54 51.93 10.67 39.21
CA PRO A 54 50.62 10.83 38.63
C PRO A 54 49.96 12.21 38.87
N LEU A 55 50.31 12.87 39.97
CA LEU A 55 49.74 14.18 40.34
C LEU A 55 50.54 15.39 39.84
N GLN A 56 51.69 15.17 39.18
CA GLN A 56 52.53 16.26 38.71
C GLN A 56 52.00 16.81 37.37
N LEU A 57 51.38 17.99 37.39
CA LEU A 57 50.96 18.77 36.23
C LEU A 57 51.84 20.00 36.08
N SER A 58 52.06 20.42 34.84
CA SER A 58 52.85 21.59 34.52
C SER A 58 51.99 22.69 33.94
N PRO A 59 52.09 23.95 34.45
CA PRO A 59 51.37 25.09 33.86
C PRO A 59 52.10 25.67 32.64
N ALA A 60 53.25 25.11 32.23
CA ALA A 60 54.02 25.61 31.07
C ALA A 60 53.22 25.48 29.77
N PRO A 61 53.45 26.38 28.78
CA PRO A 61 52.60 26.47 27.58
C PRO A 61 52.62 25.19 26.74
N ILE A 62 53.75 24.49 26.62
CA ILE A 62 53.84 23.27 25.83
C ILE A 62 53.09 22.10 26.46
N PRO A 63 53.26 21.71 27.75
CA PRO A 63 52.44 20.73 28.43
C PRO A 63 50.96 21.04 28.41
N VAL A 64 50.57 22.29 28.64
CA VAL A 64 49.13 22.71 28.58
C VAL A 64 48.60 22.55 27.15
N GLY A 65 49.34 22.96 26.13
CA GLY A 65 48.97 22.78 24.72
C GLY A 65 48.79 21.30 24.35
N CYS A 66 49.69 20.41 24.85
CA CYS A 66 49.53 18.96 24.65
C CYS A 66 48.28 18.41 25.33
N GLY A 67 47.93 18.89 26.51
CA GLY A 67 46.69 18.52 27.23
C GLY A 67 45.41 18.93 26.45
N VAL A 68 45.35 20.17 25.98
CA VAL A 68 44.23 20.65 25.14
C VAL A 68 44.18 19.89 23.83
N GLY A 69 45.33 19.65 23.17
CA GLY A 69 45.38 18.85 21.95
C GLY A 69 44.84 17.43 22.12
N ALA A 70 45.15 16.80 23.27
CA ALA A 70 44.63 15.47 23.59
C ALA A 70 43.06 15.45 23.74
N ILE A 71 42.49 16.50 24.35
CA ILE A 71 41.03 16.64 24.43
C ILE A 71 40.43 16.79 23.03
N LEU A 72 41.00 17.65 22.17
CA LEU A 72 40.52 17.87 20.81
C LEU A 72 40.59 16.60 19.96
N LEU A 73 41.67 15.85 20.04
CA LEU A 73 41.83 14.59 19.33
C LEU A 73 40.83 13.54 19.80
N ALA A 74 40.64 13.41 21.12
CA ALA A 74 39.64 12.50 21.68
C ALA A 74 38.19 12.88 21.26
N GLY A 75 37.88 14.19 21.25
CA GLY A 75 36.60 14.70 20.75
C GLY A 75 36.39 14.42 19.28
N LEU A 76 37.42 14.64 18.45
CA LEU A 76 37.38 14.32 17.02
C LEU A 76 37.15 12.82 16.78
N ALA A 77 37.92 11.96 17.47
CA ALA A 77 37.78 10.52 17.39
C ALA A 77 36.35 10.08 17.80
N TYR A 78 35.81 10.65 18.87
CA TYR A 78 34.44 10.38 19.30
C TYR A 78 33.43 10.79 18.23
N LEU A 79 33.60 11.96 17.61
CA LEU A 79 32.70 12.42 16.52
C LEU A 79 32.83 11.49 15.30
N CYS A 80 34.06 11.11 14.91
CA CYS A 80 34.27 10.16 13.82
C CYS A 80 33.58 8.82 14.10
N ILE A 81 33.68 8.27 15.29
CA ILE A 81 33.02 7.01 15.68
C ILE A 81 31.49 7.18 15.68
N LYS A 82 30.99 8.29 16.22
CA LYS A 82 29.56 8.58 16.30
C LYS A 82 28.91 8.79 14.93
N TYR A 83 29.60 9.45 14.00
CA TYR A 83 29.09 9.79 12.68
C TYR A 83 29.54 8.84 11.58
N SER A 84 30.55 7.98 11.81
CA SER A 84 30.85 6.88 10.90
C SER A 84 29.73 5.85 11.00
N GLY A 85 28.68 6.02 10.22
CA GLY A 85 27.44 5.23 10.27
C GLY A 85 27.58 3.72 9.96
N HIS A 86 28.77 3.20 9.93
CA HIS A 86 29.06 1.79 9.82
C HIS A 86 29.15 1.18 11.21
N ARG A 87 28.08 0.56 11.67
CA ARG A 87 28.17 -0.43 12.73
C ARG A 87 28.96 -1.61 12.17
N LEU A 88 30.29 -1.53 12.29
CA LEU A 88 31.15 -2.68 12.06
C LEU A 88 30.80 -3.72 13.12
N VAL A 89 29.98 -4.69 12.76
CA VAL A 89 29.73 -5.86 13.60
C VAL A 89 30.82 -6.87 13.23
N PRO A 90 31.77 -7.16 14.13
CA PRO A 90 32.83 -8.11 13.84
C PRO A 90 32.26 -9.42 13.28
N GLN A 91 32.87 -9.96 12.24
CA GLN A 91 32.46 -11.19 11.53
C GLN A 91 31.15 -11.10 10.71
N LYS A 92 30.59 -9.90 10.50
CA LYS A 92 29.38 -9.70 9.66
C LYS A 92 29.60 -8.66 8.58
N GLU A 93 30.83 -8.53 8.09
CA GLU A 93 31.23 -7.54 7.09
C GLU A 93 30.48 -7.69 5.76
N TYR A 94 30.03 -8.89 5.42
CA TYR A 94 29.24 -9.21 4.23
C TYR A 94 27.73 -9.33 4.49
N GLY A 95 27.26 -8.89 5.64
CA GLY A 95 25.85 -8.96 6.05
C GLY A 95 25.60 -10.00 7.14
N SER A 96 24.44 -9.89 7.77
CA SER A 96 24.00 -10.79 8.85
C SER A 96 22.98 -11.83 8.37
N ALA A 97 22.76 -11.94 7.06
CA ALA A 97 21.81 -12.88 6.50
C ALA A 97 22.27 -14.32 6.73
N ARG A 98 21.36 -15.15 7.19
CA ARG A 98 21.53 -16.59 7.37
C ARG A 98 20.21 -17.29 7.01
N TRP A 99 20.29 -18.57 6.73
CA TRP A 99 19.09 -19.38 6.61
C TRP A 99 18.32 -19.38 7.94
N GLY A 100 16.98 -19.25 7.86
CA GLY A 100 16.10 -19.34 9.01
C GLY A 100 16.10 -20.74 9.60
N THR A 101 15.95 -20.83 10.91
CA THR A 101 15.71 -22.09 11.64
C THR A 101 14.23 -22.21 11.96
N ALA A 102 13.77 -23.40 12.38
CA ALA A 102 12.41 -23.59 12.84
C ALA A 102 12.01 -22.61 13.98
N ALA A 103 12.94 -22.24 14.84
CA ALA A 103 12.72 -21.26 15.91
C ALA A 103 12.50 -19.83 15.38
N ASP A 104 13.11 -19.48 14.24
CA ASP A 104 12.90 -18.18 13.61
C ASP A 104 11.54 -18.10 12.89
N ILE A 105 11.01 -19.24 12.42
CA ILE A 105 9.74 -19.37 11.67
C ILE A 105 8.55 -19.51 12.63
N ALA A 106 8.73 -20.19 13.76
CA ALA A 106 7.66 -20.49 14.73
C ALA A 106 6.77 -19.28 15.11
N PRO A 107 7.28 -18.06 15.32
CA PRO A 107 6.45 -16.89 15.62
C PRO A 107 5.50 -16.46 14.48
N PHE A 108 5.71 -16.96 13.26
CA PHE A 108 4.93 -16.63 12.08
C PHE A 108 3.98 -17.76 11.65
N LEU A 109 3.88 -18.83 12.44
CA LEU A 109 3.00 -19.95 12.21
C LEU A 109 1.79 -19.88 13.14
N HIS A 110 0.65 -20.33 12.65
CA HIS A 110 -0.50 -20.65 13.48
C HIS A 110 -0.41 -22.12 13.92
N GLU A 111 -0.86 -22.43 15.14
CA GLU A 111 -0.84 -23.81 15.70
C GLU A 111 -1.64 -24.79 14.85
N LYS A 112 -2.80 -24.33 14.31
CA LYS A 112 -3.60 -25.13 13.38
C LYS A 112 -3.04 -25.01 11.98
N ALA A 113 -2.67 -26.10 11.36
CA ALA A 113 -2.12 -26.15 9.99
C ALA A 113 -3.06 -25.52 8.95
N SER A 114 -4.38 -25.71 9.10
CA SER A 114 -5.39 -25.12 8.20
C SER A 114 -5.47 -23.60 8.25
N GLU A 115 -4.94 -22.95 9.28
CA GLU A 115 -4.89 -21.50 9.42
C GLU A 115 -3.58 -20.91 8.86
N ASN A 116 -2.82 -21.71 8.14
CA ASN A 116 -1.58 -21.28 7.51
C ASN A 116 -1.71 -21.28 5.99
N ILE A 117 -0.99 -20.37 5.34
CA ILE A 117 -0.81 -20.30 3.89
C ILE A 117 0.34 -21.26 3.53
N PRO A 118 0.12 -22.37 2.83
CA PRO A 118 1.19 -23.24 2.38
C PRO A 118 2.03 -22.55 1.30
N LEU A 119 3.33 -22.47 1.51
CA LEU A 119 4.28 -21.87 0.57
C LEU A 119 5.07 -22.96 -0.20
N THR A 120 5.41 -24.04 0.48
CA THR A 120 6.08 -25.22 -0.07
C THR A 120 5.46 -26.48 0.55
N ALA A 121 6.01 -27.65 0.24
CA ALA A 121 5.57 -28.90 0.86
C ALA A 121 5.79 -28.93 2.38
N THR A 122 6.74 -28.16 2.90
CA THR A 122 7.15 -28.17 4.32
C THR A 122 6.97 -26.83 5.03
N GLU A 123 6.93 -25.72 4.28
CA GLU A 123 6.93 -24.38 4.82
C GLU A 123 5.59 -23.68 4.59
N SER A 124 5.16 -22.94 5.63
CA SER A 124 3.92 -22.19 5.60
C SER A 124 4.04 -20.90 6.40
N LEU A 125 3.06 -19.99 6.26
CA LEU A 125 2.93 -18.77 7.04
C LEU A 125 1.50 -18.63 7.56
N SER A 126 1.32 -18.09 8.75
CA SER A 126 -0.01 -17.85 9.32
C SER A 126 -0.88 -16.95 8.44
N LEU A 127 -2.12 -17.36 8.21
CA LEU A 127 -3.16 -16.56 7.56
C LEU A 127 -3.68 -15.44 8.48
N ALA A 128 -3.51 -15.57 9.80
CA ALA A 128 -4.02 -14.61 10.78
C ALA A 128 -3.56 -13.19 10.47
N MET A 129 -4.51 -12.25 10.42
CA MET A 129 -4.26 -10.83 10.13
C MET A 129 -3.55 -10.13 11.27
N LYS A 130 -3.76 -10.57 12.53
CA LYS A 130 -3.16 -10.01 13.73
C LYS A 130 -2.51 -11.11 14.53
N MET A 131 -1.19 -11.19 14.47
CA MET A 131 -0.42 -11.96 15.42
C MET A 131 -0.40 -11.21 16.76
N PRO A 132 -0.35 -11.92 17.91
CA PRO A 132 -0.13 -11.26 19.19
C PRO A 132 1.14 -10.42 19.13
N VAL A 133 1.00 -9.09 19.27
CA VAL A 133 2.15 -8.18 19.28
C VAL A 133 2.81 -8.28 20.63
N THR A 134 3.92 -9.00 20.71
CA THR A 134 4.84 -8.90 21.86
C THR A 134 5.81 -7.74 21.60
N ALA A 135 6.42 -7.19 22.65
CA ALA A 135 7.39 -6.08 22.55
C ALA A 135 8.57 -6.40 21.60
N GLU A 136 8.84 -7.67 21.36
CA GLU A 136 9.91 -8.19 20.51
C GLU A 136 9.46 -8.50 19.07
N ASN A 137 8.17 -8.72 18.82
CA ASN A 137 7.60 -9.16 17.54
C ASN A 137 6.51 -8.21 17.05
N ASN A 138 6.90 -7.07 16.51
CA ASN A 138 5.99 -6.16 15.81
C ASN A 138 5.99 -6.46 14.28
N TYR A 139 5.63 -7.68 13.90
CA TYR A 139 5.68 -8.16 12.51
C TYR A 139 4.30 -8.28 11.85
N ASN A 140 3.36 -7.38 12.17
CA ASN A 140 2.11 -7.27 11.42
C ASN A 140 2.38 -6.81 9.98
N ARG A 141 2.82 -7.74 9.14
CA ARG A 141 3.05 -7.51 7.71
C ARG A 141 1.84 -7.99 6.91
N ASN A 142 1.60 -7.37 5.76
CA ASN A 142 0.61 -7.86 4.81
C ASN A 142 0.97 -9.28 4.35
N LYS A 143 -0.03 -10.02 3.85
CA LYS A 143 0.11 -11.39 3.38
C LYS A 143 0.18 -11.46 1.84
N ASN A 144 0.56 -10.37 1.18
CA ASN A 144 0.74 -10.38 -0.27
C ASN A 144 1.90 -11.29 -0.66
N ILE A 145 1.63 -12.26 -1.54
CA ILE A 145 2.60 -13.23 -2.02
C ILE A 145 2.74 -13.06 -3.53
N ILE A 146 3.98 -12.97 -4.01
CA ILE A 146 4.30 -12.94 -5.43
C ILE A 146 5.07 -14.21 -5.77
N VAL A 147 4.58 -14.96 -6.78
CA VAL A 147 5.20 -16.19 -7.25
C VAL A 147 5.72 -16.00 -8.67
N PHE A 148 7.03 -16.15 -8.87
CA PHE A 148 7.68 -16.04 -10.17
C PHE A 148 8.02 -17.41 -10.73
N GLY A 149 7.78 -17.57 -12.02
CA GLY A 149 8.16 -18.79 -12.74
C GLY A 149 7.68 -18.74 -14.20
N PRO A 150 8.38 -19.43 -15.13
CA PRO A 150 7.97 -19.52 -16.52
C PRO A 150 6.64 -20.28 -16.69
N SER A 151 6.10 -20.29 -17.90
CA SER A 151 4.94 -21.13 -18.22
C SER A 151 5.29 -22.60 -18.02
N GLY A 152 4.37 -23.39 -17.46
CA GLY A 152 4.60 -24.81 -17.17
C GLY A 152 5.42 -25.13 -15.92
N SER A 153 5.89 -24.13 -15.16
CA SER A 153 6.66 -24.36 -13.91
C SER A 153 5.83 -24.86 -12.72
N GLY A 154 4.55 -25.13 -12.90
CA GLY A 154 3.68 -25.64 -11.85
C GLY A 154 3.19 -24.63 -10.83
N LYS A 155 3.25 -23.31 -11.12
CA LYS A 155 2.77 -22.26 -10.18
C LYS A 155 1.36 -22.49 -9.68
N SER A 156 0.41 -22.76 -10.59
CA SER A 156 -0.98 -23.03 -10.22
C SER A 156 -1.12 -24.31 -9.41
N TYR A 157 -0.40 -25.37 -9.79
CA TYR A 157 -0.42 -26.66 -9.10
C TYR A 157 0.23 -26.60 -7.71
N SER A 158 1.39 -25.94 -7.59
CA SER A 158 2.18 -25.95 -6.35
C SER A 158 1.77 -24.87 -5.33
N VAL A 159 1.10 -23.79 -5.77
CA VAL A 159 0.74 -22.68 -4.89
C VAL A 159 -0.77 -22.47 -4.84
N ALA A 160 -1.44 -22.21 -5.98
CA ALA A 160 -2.85 -21.91 -5.98
C ALA A 160 -3.70 -23.11 -5.55
N GLY A 161 -3.42 -24.31 -6.07
CA GLY A 161 -4.15 -25.54 -5.72
C GLY A 161 -4.10 -25.86 -4.24
N PRO A 162 -2.92 -26.02 -3.62
CA PRO A 162 -2.82 -26.25 -2.18
C PRO A 162 -3.52 -25.18 -1.33
N GLN A 163 -3.51 -23.93 -1.78
CA GLN A 163 -4.21 -22.85 -1.07
C GLN A 163 -5.73 -23.03 -1.11
N LEU A 164 -6.30 -23.38 -2.27
CA LEU A 164 -7.72 -23.66 -2.41
C LEU A 164 -8.17 -24.86 -1.57
N LEU A 165 -7.33 -25.90 -1.49
CA LEU A 165 -7.61 -27.13 -0.74
C LEU A 165 -7.47 -26.96 0.78
N GLN A 166 -7.10 -25.77 1.29
CA GLN A 166 -7.16 -25.47 2.74
C GLN A 166 -8.60 -25.23 3.22
N PHE A 167 -9.51 -24.83 2.35
CA PHE A 167 -10.91 -24.54 2.66
C PHE A 167 -11.12 -23.58 3.85
N ASN A 168 -10.24 -22.60 4.00
CA ASN A 168 -10.16 -21.73 5.19
C ASN A 168 -10.58 -20.29 4.94
N SER A 169 -10.95 -19.92 3.72
CA SER A 169 -11.24 -18.55 3.32
C SER A 169 -12.22 -18.49 2.17
N ASN A 170 -12.77 -17.32 1.89
CA ASN A 170 -13.38 -17.02 0.60
C ASN A 170 -12.29 -16.69 -0.42
N TYR A 171 -12.50 -17.11 -1.66
CA TYR A 171 -11.51 -16.95 -2.73
C TYR A 171 -12.08 -16.14 -3.88
N VAL A 172 -11.27 -15.23 -4.41
CA VAL A 172 -11.52 -14.56 -5.69
C VAL A 172 -10.34 -14.89 -6.61
N LEU A 173 -10.63 -15.55 -7.73
CA LEU A 173 -9.62 -16.11 -8.61
C LEU A 173 -9.71 -15.52 -10.00
N SER A 174 -8.56 -15.17 -10.60
CA SER A 174 -8.46 -14.91 -12.01
C SER A 174 -7.93 -16.15 -12.72
N ASP A 175 -8.81 -16.81 -13.48
CA ASP A 175 -8.51 -18.08 -14.18
C ASP A 175 -8.72 -17.96 -15.70
N PRO A 176 -7.80 -17.30 -16.42
CA PRO A 176 -7.97 -17.05 -17.87
C PRO A 176 -8.08 -18.29 -18.73
N LYS A 177 -7.66 -19.46 -18.22
CA LYS A 177 -7.69 -20.73 -18.94
C LYS A 177 -8.81 -21.68 -18.50
N GLY A 178 -9.39 -21.44 -17.32
CA GLY A 178 -10.37 -22.32 -16.70
C GLY A 178 -9.76 -23.53 -15.96
N GLU A 179 -8.42 -23.61 -15.89
CA GLU A 179 -7.71 -24.77 -15.30
C GLU A 179 -8.02 -24.95 -13.80
N LEU A 180 -8.17 -23.86 -13.06
CA LEU A 180 -8.48 -23.91 -11.63
C LEU A 180 -9.92 -24.33 -11.38
N LEU A 181 -10.86 -23.80 -12.16
CA LEU A 181 -12.26 -24.19 -12.11
C LEU A 181 -12.45 -25.68 -12.45
N ASP A 182 -11.85 -26.12 -13.55
CA ASP A 182 -11.96 -27.53 -14.01
C ASP A 182 -11.37 -28.50 -12.97
N THR A 183 -10.27 -28.11 -12.32
CA THR A 183 -9.58 -29.00 -11.37
C THR A 183 -10.20 -28.96 -9.98
N TYR A 184 -10.55 -27.79 -9.46
CA TYR A 184 -10.92 -27.60 -8.05
C TYR A 184 -12.39 -27.21 -7.83
N GLY A 185 -13.13 -26.78 -8.86
CA GLY A 185 -14.49 -26.29 -8.73
C GLY A 185 -15.44 -27.29 -8.07
N ASN A 186 -15.45 -28.53 -8.55
CA ASN A 186 -16.28 -29.60 -7.97
C ASN A 186 -15.88 -29.95 -6.51
N VAL A 187 -14.60 -29.84 -6.19
CA VAL A 187 -14.11 -30.09 -4.83
C VAL A 187 -14.61 -29.00 -3.90
N LEU A 188 -14.51 -27.72 -4.32
CA LEU A 188 -15.03 -26.59 -3.56
C LEU A 188 -16.55 -26.69 -3.32
N LEU A 189 -17.31 -27.02 -4.35
CA LEU A 189 -18.77 -27.26 -4.22
C LEU A 189 -19.06 -28.39 -3.21
N SER A 190 -18.30 -29.47 -3.23
CA SER A 190 -18.47 -30.59 -2.28
C SER A 190 -18.14 -30.21 -0.83
N GLN A 191 -17.34 -29.16 -0.62
CA GLN A 191 -17.02 -28.60 0.69
C GLN A 191 -17.99 -27.48 1.12
N GLY A 192 -19.05 -27.23 0.35
CA GLY A 192 -20.10 -26.27 0.68
C GLY A 192 -19.82 -24.83 0.25
N TYR A 193 -18.83 -24.62 -0.63
CA TYR A 193 -18.62 -23.29 -1.22
C TYR A 193 -19.67 -23.00 -2.29
N ASP A 194 -20.16 -21.78 -2.32
CA ASP A 194 -20.90 -21.25 -3.46
C ASP A 194 -19.88 -20.75 -4.50
N VAL A 195 -19.80 -21.47 -5.64
CA VAL A 195 -18.82 -21.19 -6.70
C VAL A 195 -19.51 -20.42 -7.81
N LYS A 196 -19.25 -19.12 -7.89
CA LYS A 196 -19.71 -18.24 -8.98
C LYS A 196 -18.65 -18.09 -10.04
N VAL A 197 -19.04 -18.18 -11.31
CA VAL A 197 -18.13 -18.16 -12.47
C VAL A 197 -18.50 -17.02 -13.39
N PHE A 198 -17.74 -15.92 -13.35
CA PHE A 198 -17.88 -14.82 -14.31
C PHE A 198 -17.05 -15.10 -15.57
N ASN A 199 -17.71 -15.65 -16.61
CA ASN A 199 -17.05 -16.14 -17.82
C ASN A 199 -17.08 -15.12 -18.96
N LEU A 200 -15.98 -14.40 -19.16
CA LEU A 200 -15.84 -13.42 -20.23
C LEU A 200 -15.54 -14.02 -21.62
N LYS A 201 -15.12 -15.29 -21.68
CA LYS A 201 -14.83 -15.99 -22.95
C LYS A 201 -16.07 -16.60 -23.57
N ASP A 202 -16.81 -17.35 -22.76
CA ASP A 202 -18.06 -18.02 -23.12
C ASP A 202 -19.15 -17.46 -22.21
N ARG A 203 -19.71 -16.32 -22.60
CA ARG A 203 -20.67 -15.56 -21.80
C ARG A 203 -21.98 -16.30 -21.55
N ASP A 204 -22.31 -17.24 -22.41
CA ASP A 204 -23.49 -18.09 -22.21
C ASP A 204 -23.35 -19.08 -21.04
N LYS A 205 -22.12 -19.30 -20.58
CA LYS A 205 -21.77 -20.10 -19.40
C LYS A 205 -21.35 -19.27 -18.20
N SER A 206 -21.61 -17.98 -18.23
CA SER A 206 -21.33 -17.08 -17.10
C SER A 206 -22.47 -17.12 -16.13
N ASP A 207 -22.18 -17.10 -14.83
CA ASP A 207 -23.13 -16.66 -13.84
C ASP A 207 -23.45 -15.18 -14.04
N HIS A 208 -24.59 -14.76 -13.57
CA HIS A 208 -25.07 -13.39 -13.70
C HIS A 208 -24.43 -12.49 -12.64
N TYR A 209 -24.44 -11.21 -12.90
CA TYR A 209 -23.94 -10.18 -11.99
C TYR A 209 -24.72 -8.89 -12.21
N ASN A 210 -25.60 -8.57 -11.29
CA ASN A 210 -26.35 -7.33 -11.32
C ASN A 210 -25.80 -6.35 -10.27
N PRO A 211 -25.20 -5.20 -10.69
CA PRO A 211 -24.68 -4.22 -9.73
C PRO A 211 -25.74 -3.70 -8.76
N PHE A 212 -27.01 -3.70 -9.13
CA PHE A 212 -28.11 -3.23 -8.29
C PHE A 212 -28.34 -4.11 -7.05
N ALA A 213 -27.98 -5.38 -7.09
CA ALA A 213 -28.06 -6.26 -5.92
C ALA A 213 -27.17 -5.80 -4.74
N TYR A 214 -26.19 -4.97 -5.03
CA TYR A 214 -25.20 -4.44 -4.06
C TYR A 214 -25.42 -2.97 -3.70
N ILE A 215 -26.50 -2.35 -4.19
CA ILE A 215 -26.88 -0.98 -3.86
C ILE A 215 -27.85 -1.01 -2.69
N HIS A 216 -27.52 -0.34 -1.59
CA HIS A 216 -28.35 -0.22 -0.40
C HIS A 216 -28.77 1.23 -0.15
N ASP A 217 -27.96 2.19 -0.59
CA ASP A 217 -28.21 3.61 -0.38
C ASP A 217 -27.64 4.48 -1.52
N THR A 218 -27.75 5.78 -1.37
CA THR A 218 -27.27 6.78 -2.33
C THR A 218 -25.74 6.75 -2.49
N ASP A 219 -25.01 6.44 -1.42
CA ASP A 219 -23.55 6.42 -1.46
C ASP A 219 -23.05 5.25 -2.32
N ASP A 220 -23.73 4.12 -2.28
CA ASP A 220 -23.44 2.97 -3.15
C ASP A 220 -23.66 3.31 -4.62
N ILE A 221 -24.73 4.07 -4.95
CA ILE A 221 -24.97 4.55 -6.33
C ILE A 221 -23.81 5.38 -6.84
N VAL A 222 -23.32 6.31 -6.02
CA VAL A 222 -22.16 7.15 -6.35
C VAL A 222 -20.90 6.30 -6.57
N VAL A 223 -20.68 5.28 -5.75
CA VAL A 223 -19.55 4.35 -5.88
C VAL A 223 -19.65 3.54 -7.17
N VAL A 224 -20.83 3.00 -7.49
CA VAL A 224 -21.07 2.22 -8.72
C VAL A 224 -20.85 3.11 -9.95
N ALA A 225 -21.45 4.31 -10.00
CA ALA A 225 -21.29 5.23 -11.12
C ALA A 225 -19.83 5.60 -11.37
N LYS A 226 -19.10 5.99 -10.31
CA LYS A 226 -17.67 6.34 -10.40
C LYS A 226 -16.81 5.17 -10.86
N ASN A 227 -17.09 3.96 -10.37
CA ASN A 227 -16.36 2.77 -10.78
C ASN A 227 -16.60 2.44 -12.25
N LEU A 228 -17.85 2.53 -12.74
CA LEU A 228 -18.18 2.33 -14.14
C LEU A 228 -17.45 3.36 -15.03
N ILE A 229 -17.59 4.65 -14.73
CA ILE A 229 -16.93 5.72 -15.51
C ILE A 229 -15.41 5.57 -15.53
N LYS A 230 -14.80 5.23 -14.40
CA LYS A 230 -13.36 5.06 -14.28
C LYS A 230 -12.82 3.86 -15.06
N ASN A 231 -13.55 2.74 -15.05
CA ASN A 231 -13.09 1.48 -15.63
C ASN A 231 -13.46 1.33 -17.12
N MET A 232 -14.40 2.14 -17.63
CA MET A 232 -14.79 2.16 -19.04
C MET A 232 -13.92 3.08 -19.91
N LYS A 233 -12.72 3.46 -19.46
CA LYS A 233 -11.76 4.25 -20.27
C LYS A 233 -11.12 3.35 -21.33
N GLU A 234 -11.07 3.80 -22.57
CA GLU A 234 -10.53 3.04 -23.72
C GLU A 234 -9.05 2.66 -23.57
N ASP A 235 -8.25 3.49 -22.91
CA ASP A 235 -6.83 3.21 -22.64
C ASP A 235 -6.40 3.69 -21.25
N PRO A 236 -6.07 2.78 -20.33
CA PRO A 236 -5.54 3.14 -19.01
C PRO A 236 -4.20 3.90 -19.05
N ARG A 237 -3.51 3.88 -20.21
CA ARG A 237 -2.21 4.54 -20.41
C ARG A 237 -2.35 5.96 -20.92
N GLN A 238 -3.50 6.34 -21.48
CA GLN A 238 -3.76 7.73 -21.81
C GLN A 238 -3.88 8.52 -20.50
N LYS A 239 -2.85 9.33 -20.23
CA LYS A 239 -2.94 10.37 -19.22
C LYS A 239 -4.18 11.20 -19.53
N ASN A 240 -5.02 11.43 -18.52
CA ASN A 240 -6.23 12.24 -18.57
C ASN A 240 -5.95 13.56 -19.32
N THR A 241 -6.20 13.57 -20.62
CA THR A 241 -6.24 14.78 -21.46
C THR A 241 -7.68 15.24 -21.66
N ALA A 242 -8.66 14.45 -21.18
CA ALA A 242 -10.06 14.86 -21.19
C ALA A 242 -10.29 15.93 -20.10
N ASP A 243 -10.99 16.99 -20.47
CA ASP A 243 -11.41 18.04 -19.56
C ASP A 243 -12.22 17.38 -18.39
N PRO A 244 -11.88 17.65 -17.13
CA PRO A 244 -12.57 17.10 -15.96
C PRO A 244 -14.09 17.26 -16.01
N ILE A 245 -14.58 18.32 -16.64
CA ILE A 245 -16.02 18.63 -16.75
C ILE A 245 -16.82 17.52 -17.46
N TRP A 246 -16.20 16.83 -18.44
CA TRP A 246 -16.89 15.75 -19.16
C TRP A 246 -16.97 14.47 -18.34
N GLU A 247 -15.95 14.20 -17.54
CA GLU A 247 -15.96 13.03 -16.63
C GLU A 247 -16.96 13.25 -15.49
N GLU A 248 -16.98 14.44 -14.92
CA GLU A 248 -17.93 14.82 -13.86
C GLU A 248 -19.37 14.85 -14.38
N GLY A 249 -19.61 15.45 -15.56
CA GLY A 249 -20.92 15.49 -16.17
C GLY A 249 -21.45 14.10 -16.53
N SER A 250 -20.61 13.22 -17.11
CA SER A 250 -20.98 11.82 -17.37
C SER A 250 -21.28 11.06 -16.08
N THR A 251 -20.55 11.35 -15.02
CA THR A 251 -20.78 10.72 -13.70
C THR A 251 -22.13 11.16 -13.14
N SER A 252 -22.41 12.48 -13.13
CA SER A 252 -23.70 13.00 -12.63
C SER A 252 -24.90 12.46 -13.42
N LEU A 253 -24.79 12.37 -14.73
CA LEU A 253 -25.84 11.77 -15.57
C LEU A 253 -26.03 10.29 -15.23
N LEU A 254 -24.95 9.51 -15.12
CA LEU A 254 -25.05 8.09 -14.76
C LEU A 254 -25.60 7.90 -13.34
N GLU A 255 -25.20 8.74 -12.37
CA GLU A 255 -25.77 8.74 -11.02
C GLU A 255 -27.27 9.03 -11.04
N ALA A 256 -27.73 9.98 -11.87
CA ALA A 256 -29.15 10.27 -12.03
C ALA A 256 -29.95 9.08 -12.57
N LEU A 257 -29.43 8.42 -13.62
CA LEU A 257 -30.07 7.25 -14.22
C LEU A 257 -30.14 6.05 -13.28
N LEU A 258 -29.01 5.72 -12.60
CA LEU A 258 -28.96 4.64 -11.61
C LEU A 258 -29.92 4.91 -10.45
N ALA A 259 -29.93 6.14 -9.95
CA ALA A 259 -30.80 6.54 -8.86
C ALA A 259 -32.29 6.51 -9.25
N TYR A 260 -32.63 6.92 -10.46
CA TYR A 260 -33.99 6.82 -10.98
C TYR A 260 -34.47 5.36 -11.02
N VAL A 261 -33.64 4.48 -11.60
CA VAL A 261 -33.97 3.04 -11.66
C VAL A 261 -34.12 2.46 -10.25
N TYR A 262 -33.24 2.82 -9.31
CA TYR A 262 -33.27 2.25 -7.96
C TYR A 262 -34.40 2.77 -7.09
N PHE A 263 -34.72 4.08 -7.13
CA PHE A 263 -35.69 4.68 -6.22
C PHE A 263 -37.09 4.84 -6.81
N GLU A 264 -37.20 4.92 -8.14
CA GLU A 264 -38.47 5.27 -8.80
C GLU A 264 -39.06 4.11 -9.61
N GLN A 265 -38.28 3.07 -9.92
CA GLN A 265 -38.73 1.89 -10.64
C GLN A 265 -38.98 0.70 -9.69
N PRO A 266 -39.86 -0.26 -10.06
CA PRO A 266 -40.07 -1.46 -9.26
C PRO A 266 -38.83 -2.35 -9.25
N PRO A 267 -38.64 -3.21 -8.21
CA PRO A 267 -37.46 -4.04 -8.03
C PRO A 267 -37.08 -4.93 -9.24
N GLU A 268 -38.05 -5.36 -10.02
CA GLU A 268 -37.87 -6.17 -11.22
C GLU A 268 -37.08 -5.40 -12.32
N MET A 269 -37.12 -4.08 -12.25
CA MET A 269 -36.41 -3.19 -13.18
C MET A 269 -35.05 -2.74 -12.66
N HIS A 270 -34.62 -3.20 -11.47
CA HIS A 270 -33.35 -2.82 -10.88
C HIS A 270 -32.18 -3.57 -11.56
N ASN A 271 -31.86 -3.18 -12.79
CA ASN A 271 -30.78 -3.75 -13.58
C ASN A 271 -30.19 -2.73 -14.56
N MET A 272 -29.04 -3.06 -15.15
CA MET A 272 -28.37 -2.18 -16.10
C MET A 272 -29.13 -2.04 -17.43
N ASN A 273 -29.99 -2.99 -17.79
CA ASN A 273 -30.81 -2.91 -19.01
C ASN A 273 -31.80 -1.75 -18.91
N SER A 274 -32.47 -1.59 -17.75
CA SER A 274 -33.37 -0.48 -17.46
C SER A 274 -32.64 0.89 -17.51
N VAL A 275 -31.41 0.94 -17.05
CA VAL A 275 -30.55 2.14 -17.18
C VAL A 275 -30.29 2.47 -18.64
N MET A 276 -30.01 1.46 -19.47
CA MET A 276 -29.80 1.64 -20.90
C MET A 276 -31.07 2.06 -21.64
N GLU A 277 -32.22 1.52 -21.26
CA GLU A 277 -33.52 1.94 -21.81
C GLU A 277 -33.80 3.42 -21.54
N LEU A 278 -33.57 3.88 -20.30
CA LEU A 278 -33.68 5.30 -19.97
C LEU A 278 -32.69 6.15 -20.77
N PHE A 279 -31.45 5.68 -20.91
CA PHE A 279 -30.44 6.41 -21.68
C PHE A 279 -30.82 6.55 -23.16
N VAL A 280 -31.48 5.55 -23.75
CA VAL A 280 -32.00 5.61 -25.15
C VAL A 280 -33.07 6.69 -25.30
N LEU A 281 -33.91 6.95 -24.30
CA LEU A 281 -34.92 8.01 -24.34
C LEU A 281 -34.31 9.41 -24.52
N MET A 282 -33.06 9.60 -24.13
CA MET A 282 -32.30 10.82 -24.34
C MET A 282 -31.98 11.11 -25.80
N GLN A 283 -31.91 10.06 -26.65
CA GLN A 283 -31.59 10.18 -28.07
C GLN A 283 -32.77 10.70 -28.88
N HIS A 284 -33.98 10.51 -28.39
CA HIS A 284 -35.21 10.97 -29.05
C HIS A 284 -35.52 12.43 -28.70
N ARG A 285 -34.85 13.37 -29.39
CA ARG A 285 -35.04 14.81 -29.18
C ARG A 285 -36.19 15.33 -30.03
N TYR A 286 -37.05 16.16 -29.46
CA TYR A 286 -38.18 16.76 -30.13
C TYR A 286 -38.34 18.26 -29.77
N GLY A 287 -39.12 18.95 -30.61
CA GLY A 287 -39.41 20.37 -30.44
C GLY A 287 -38.24 21.31 -30.79
N PRO A 288 -38.49 22.63 -30.80
CA PRO A 288 -37.49 23.65 -31.15
C PRO A 288 -36.33 23.75 -30.18
N GLN A 289 -36.54 23.30 -28.95
CA GLN A 289 -35.56 23.36 -27.86
C GLN A 289 -34.75 22.07 -27.75
N GLY A 290 -34.98 21.05 -28.60
CA GLY A 290 -34.26 19.79 -28.60
C GLY A 290 -34.42 18.98 -27.31
N ARG A 291 -35.58 19.05 -26.63
CA ARG A 291 -35.91 18.27 -25.44
C ARG A 291 -36.01 16.80 -25.77
N SER A 292 -35.66 15.95 -24.81
CA SER A 292 -35.81 14.50 -24.90
C SER A 292 -36.94 14.01 -23.99
N GLN A 293 -37.39 12.77 -24.21
CA GLN A 293 -38.34 12.14 -23.30
C GLN A 293 -37.77 11.98 -21.88
N LEU A 294 -36.47 11.83 -21.77
CA LEU A 294 -35.79 11.76 -20.49
C LEU A 294 -35.89 13.09 -19.70
N ASP A 295 -35.78 14.24 -20.43
CA ASP A 295 -35.95 15.56 -19.80
C ASP A 295 -37.34 15.70 -19.17
N ASP A 296 -38.37 15.21 -19.84
CA ASP A 296 -39.75 15.27 -19.29
C ASP A 296 -39.87 14.40 -18.02
N ILE A 297 -39.36 13.18 -18.03
CA ILE A 297 -39.37 12.27 -16.89
C ILE A 297 -38.72 12.91 -15.67
N PHE A 298 -37.55 13.53 -15.83
CA PHE A 298 -36.83 14.15 -14.72
C PHE A 298 -37.41 15.49 -14.28
N GLU A 299 -38.07 16.23 -15.18
CA GLU A 299 -38.83 17.44 -14.84
C GLU A 299 -40.06 17.08 -13.99
N ASP A 300 -40.82 16.07 -14.39
CA ASP A 300 -41.96 15.56 -13.63
C ASP A 300 -41.49 15.06 -12.25
N LEU A 301 -40.39 14.31 -12.19
CA LEU A 301 -39.82 13.86 -10.92
C LEU A 301 -39.40 15.04 -10.02
N ALA A 302 -38.80 16.07 -10.61
CA ALA A 302 -38.36 17.25 -9.85
C ALA A 302 -39.56 18.06 -9.31
N MET A 303 -40.69 18.08 -10.04
CA MET A 303 -41.93 18.71 -9.56
C MET A 303 -42.58 17.90 -8.43
N GLU A 304 -42.61 16.57 -8.58
CA GLU A 304 -43.26 15.68 -7.59
C GLU A 304 -42.38 15.49 -6.35
N LYS A 305 -41.07 15.29 -6.54
CA LYS A 305 -40.10 14.99 -5.49
C LYS A 305 -38.84 15.90 -5.60
N PRO A 306 -38.93 17.21 -5.23
CA PRO A 306 -37.78 18.16 -5.39
C PRO A 306 -36.53 17.75 -4.62
N ALA A 307 -36.67 16.94 -3.59
CA ALA A 307 -35.55 16.43 -2.78
C ALA A 307 -34.93 15.15 -3.35
N SER A 308 -35.48 14.57 -4.42
CA SER A 308 -34.94 13.35 -5.02
C SER A 308 -33.48 13.53 -5.45
N PHE A 309 -32.64 12.55 -5.08
CA PHE A 309 -31.23 12.54 -5.49
C PHE A 309 -31.12 12.44 -7.02
N ALA A 310 -31.93 11.60 -7.65
CA ALA A 310 -31.97 11.43 -9.10
C ALA A 310 -32.27 12.76 -9.83
N ALA A 311 -33.31 13.49 -9.40
CA ALA A 311 -33.66 14.78 -9.99
C ALA A 311 -32.55 15.84 -9.82
N ARG A 312 -31.91 15.87 -8.64
CA ARG A 312 -30.81 16.80 -8.38
C ARG A 312 -29.57 16.51 -9.24
N GLN A 313 -29.19 15.23 -9.37
CA GLN A 313 -28.04 14.86 -10.23
C GLN A 313 -28.31 15.13 -11.70
N TYR A 314 -29.54 14.89 -12.16
CA TYR A 314 -29.95 15.26 -13.51
C TYR A 314 -29.91 16.78 -13.73
N GLY A 315 -30.36 17.55 -12.76
CA GLY A 315 -30.27 19.02 -12.76
C GLY A 315 -28.83 19.53 -12.85
N LEU A 316 -27.87 18.89 -12.17
CA LEU A 316 -26.44 19.23 -12.28
C LEU A 316 -25.91 18.97 -13.67
N TYR A 317 -26.24 17.85 -14.29
CA TYR A 317 -25.89 17.57 -15.68
C TYR A 317 -26.47 18.63 -16.63
N HIS A 318 -27.72 19.04 -16.43
CA HIS A 318 -28.42 20.07 -17.23
C HIS A 318 -27.90 21.50 -17.06
N MET A 319 -27.05 21.77 -16.06
CA MET A 319 -26.34 23.05 -15.94
C MET A 319 -25.25 23.24 -17.04
N ALA A 320 -24.88 22.17 -17.72
CA ALA A 320 -23.93 22.24 -18.81
C ALA A 320 -24.56 22.92 -20.03
N PRO A 321 -23.83 23.80 -20.77
CA PRO A 321 -24.30 24.34 -22.04
C PRO A 321 -24.61 23.22 -23.03
N ASP A 322 -25.62 23.43 -23.93
CA ASP A 322 -26.13 22.42 -24.85
C ASP A 322 -25.06 21.63 -25.61
N LYS A 323 -24.02 22.32 -26.13
CA LYS A 323 -22.89 21.67 -26.82
C LYS A 323 -22.07 20.76 -25.89
N THR A 324 -21.91 21.18 -24.64
CA THR A 324 -21.19 20.39 -23.63
C THR A 324 -22.03 19.20 -23.19
N ALA A 325 -23.32 19.40 -22.97
CA ALA A 325 -24.27 18.32 -22.65
C ALA A 325 -24.27 17.24 -23.75
N GLN A 326 -24.37 17.64 -25.03
CA GLN A 326 -24.27 16.69 -26.15
C GLN A 326 -22.95 15.92 -26.19
N SER A 327 -21.85 16.55 -25.84
CA SER A 327 -20.54 15.87 -25.77
C SER A 327 -20.50 14.88 -24.59
N ILE A 328 -21.12 15.19 -23.47
CA ILE A 328 -21.29 14.30 -22.32
C ILE A 328 -22.12 13.09 -22.71
N ASP A 329 -23.25 13.30 -23.42
CA ASP A 329 -24.15 12.23 -23.90
C ASP A 329 -23.40 11.23 -24.79
N VAL A 330 -22.67 11.76 -25.78
CA VAL A 330 -21.86 10.93 -26.67
C VAL A 330 -20.77 10.17 -25.90
N SER A 331 -20.09 10.85 -24.99
CA SER A 331 -19.04 10.24 -24.16
C SER A 331 -19.59 9.11 -23.29
N LEU A 332 -20.71 9.33 -22.60
CA LEU A 332 -21.36 8.32 -21.79
C LEU A 332 -21.88 7.16 -22.65
N GLY A 333 -22.53 7.45 -23.79
CA GLY A 333 -23.02 6.43 -24.71
C GLY A 333 -21.93 5.52 -25.25
N MET A 334 -20.77 6.10 -25.62
CA MET A 334 -19.60 5.32 -26.05
C MET A 334 -19.11 4.39 -24.92
N ARG A 335 -19.02 4.89 -23.70
CA ARG A 335 -18.58 4.11 -22.54
C ARG A 335 -19.57 3.00 -22.22
N MET A 336 -20.86 3.28 -22.25
CA MET A 336 -21.90 2.30 -21.95
C MET A 336 -22.21 1.35 -23.12
N SER A 337 -21.57 1.49 -24.27
CA SER A 337 -21.83 0.67 -25.46
C SER A 337 -21.66 -0.84 -25.23
N ALA A 338 -20.83 -1.23 -24.27
CA ALA A 338 -20.67 -2.63 -23.89
C ALA A 338 -21.98 -3.27 -23.39
N PHE A 339 -22.83 -2.51 -22.75
CA PHE A 339 -24.13 -2.98 -22.25
C PHE A 339 -25.19 -3.18 -23.39
N ASN A 340 -24.90 -2.75 -24.61
CA ASN A 340 -25.74 -3.06 -25.78
C ASN A 340 -25.47 -4.47 -26.36
N ILE A 341 -24.48 -5.18 -25.85
CA ILE A 341 -24.13 -6.52 -26.31
C ILE A 341 -25.11 -7.52 -25.65
N PRO A 342 -25.89 -8.31 -26.43
CA PRO A 342 -26.95 -9.15 -25.88
C PRO A 342 -26.50 -10.12 -24.78
N SER A 343 -25.30 -10.68 -24.93
CA SER A 343 -24.72 -11.57 -23.90
C SER A 343 -24.32 -10.85 -22.61
N ILE A 344 -23.99 -9.55 -22.66
CA ILE A 344 -23.73 -8.73 -21.47
C ILE A 344 -25.04 -8.30 -20.84
N MET A 345 -26.02 -7.90 -21.64
CA MET A 345 -27.37 -7.59 -21.17
C MET A 345 -27.95 -8.74 -20.33
N LYS A 346 -27.80 -9.98 -20.82
CA LYS A 346 -28.24 -11.18 -20.11
C LYS A 346 -27.51 -11.39 -18.77
N ILE A 347 -26.20 -11.16 -18.74
CA ILE A 347 -25.41 -11.29 -17.50
C ILE A 347 -25.82 -10.25 -16.43
N CYS A 348 -26.24 -9.06 -16.86
CA CYS A 348 -26.60 -7.94 -15.99
C CYS A 348 -28.08 -7.84 -15.64
N GLU A 349 -28.89 -8.83 -16.03
CA GLU A 349 -30.35 -8.82 -15.83
C GLU A 349 -30.72 -9.16 -14.38
N ASP A 350 -30.09 -10.16 -13.81
CA ASP A 350 -30.29 -10.62 -12.43
C ASP A 350 -28.95 -11.00 -11.75
N ASP A 351 -28.98 -11.50 -10.49
CA ASP A 351 -27.77 -11.88 -9.73
C ASP A 351 -27.89 -13.32 -9.19
#